data_a910a8e1ab47a106c5c68f722a9ddeda
#
_entry.id   a910a8e1ab47a106c5c68f722a9ddeda
#
_cell.length_a   1.000
_cell.length_b   1.000
_cell.length_c   1.000
_cell.angle_alpha   90.00
_cell.angle_beta   90.00
_cell.angle_gamma   90.00
#
_symmetry.space_group_name_H-M   'P 1'
#
loop_
_entity.id
_entity.type
_entity.pdbx_description
1 polymer ?
#
loop_
_entity_poly.entity_id
_entity_poly.type
_entity_poly.pdbx_seq_one_letter_code
_entity_poly.pdbx_strand_id
1 'polypeptide(L)'
;GMSQHPTVLQAAAQALLVNGVGSGGTRNIGGNNYSIEELENEIADLHSKDSALVFTSGYVSNDATLTSLAKIIPDLIFFSDELNHASM
;
A
#
# COMPACT_ATOMS: atom_id res chain seq x y z
N GLY A 1 -12.50 -9.81 8.47
CA GLY A 1 -13.11 -9.30 9.58
C GLY A 1 -12.25 -9.03 10.81
N MET A 2 -11.04 -8.42 10.69
CA MET A 2 -10.17 -8.15 11.86
C MET A 2 -10.33 -6.75 12.46
N SER A 3 -11.14 -5.88 11.86
CA SER A 3 -11.27 -4.46 12.26
C SER A 3 -11.76 -4.23 13.69
N GLN A 4 -12.42 -5.22 14.30
CA GLN A 4 -12.89 -5.17 15.68
C GLN A 4 -12.10 -6.11 16.62
N HIS A 5 -11.04 -6.71 16.13
CA HIS A 5 -10.22 -7.59 16.96
C HIS A 5 -9.50 -6.78 18.04
N PRO A 6 -9.54 -7.17 19.32
CA PRO A 6 -8.99 -6.38 20.41
C PRO A 6 -7.52 -6.01 20.24
N THR A 7 -6.68 -6.93 19.77
CA THR A 7 -5.26 -6.67 19.51
C THR A 7 -5.05 -5.62 18.42
N VAL A 8 -5.89 -5.66 17.37
CA VAL A 8 -5.82 -4.66 16.28
C VAL A 8 -6.23 -3.29 16.78
N LEU A 9 -7.31 -3.20 17.55
CA LEU A 9 -7.77 -1.95 18.14
C LEU A 9 -6.72 -1.35 19.11
N GLN A 10 -6.11 -2.18 19.92
CA GLN A 10 -5.06 -1.75 20.85
C GLN A 10 -3.83 -1.23 20.10
N ALA A 11 -3.36 -1.94 19.07
CA ALA A 11 -2.24 -1.50 18.25
C ALA A 11 -2.54 -0.18 17.53
N ALA A 12 -3.74 -0.04 16.97
CA ALA A 12 -4.18 1.20 16.32
C ALA A 12 -4.22 2.39 17.30
N ALA A 13 -4.77 2.19 18.51
CA ALA A 13 -4.80 3.22 19.54
C ALA A 13 -3.37 3.62 19.97
N GLN A 14 -2.48 2.67 20.14
CA GLN A 14 -1.08 2.94 20.48
C GLN A 14 -0.37 3.70 19.36
N ALA A 15 -0.52 3.30 18.11
CA ALA A 15 0.06 3.99 16.98
C ALA A 15 -0.44 5.44 16.87
N LEU A 16 -1.73 5.67 17.11
CA LEU A 16 -2.33 6.99 17.15
C LEU A 16 -1.70 7.89 18.25
N LEU A 17 -1.49 7.36 19.43
CA LEU A 17 -0.89 8.11 20.56
C LEU A 17 0.57 8.47 20.30
N VAL A 18 1.31 7.62 19.60
CA VAL A 18 2.73 7.83 19.31
C VAL A 18 2.95 8.72 18.08
N ASN A 19 2.21 8.46 17.00
CA ASN A 19 2.46 9.09 15.71
C ASN A 19 1.48 10.24 15.38
N GLY A 20 0.40 10.39 16.14
CA GLY A 20 -0.64 11.37 15.86
C GLY A 20 -1.55 10.95 14.69
N VAL A 21 -2.27 11.92 14.13
CA VAL A 21 -3.24 11.73 13.05
C VAL A 21 -2.70 12.34 11.75
N GLY A 22 -2.72 11.54 10.69
CA GLY A 22 -2.33 11.98 9.35
C GLY A 22 -0.82 12.03 9.15
N SER A 23 -0.42 12.12 7.89
CA SER A 23 0.98 12.06 7.48
C SER A 23 1.65 13.44 7.33
N GLY A 24 0.88 14.52 7.29
CA GLY A 24 1.39 15.89 7.16
C GLY A 24 1.97 16.24 5.78
N GLY A 25 2.10 15.29 4.87
CA GLY A 25 2.67 15.50 3.55
C GLY A 25 2.75 14.23 2.71
N THR A 26 3.37 14.34 1.54
CA THR A 26 3.68 13.18 0.71
C THR A 26 4.85 12.40 1.28
N ARG A 27 4.93 11.12 0.99
CA ARG A 27 6.01 10.23 1.46
C ARG A 27 7.42 10.75 1.10
N ASN A 28 7.56 11.35 -0.07
CA ASN A 28 8.85 11.85 -0.55
C ASN A 28 9.33 13.14 0.16
N ILE A 29 8.45 13.85 0.85
CA ILE A 29 8.77 15.13 1.50
C ILE A 29 8.82 14.99 3.02
N GLY A 30 7.78 14.46 3.64
CA GLY A 30 7.70 14.35 5.10
C GLY A 30 6.53 13.49 5.58
N GLY A 31 5.79 12.89 4.65
CA GLY A 31 4.61 12.08 4.97
C GLY A 31 4.92 10.59 5.17
N ASN A 32 6.17 10.17 5.08
CA ASN A 32 6.56 8.81 5.40
C ASN A 32 6.67 8.63 6.92
N ASN A 33 6.32 7.47 7.42
CA ASN A 33 6.45 7.15 8.84
C ASN A 33 6.81 5.68 9.04
N TYR A 34 7.29 5.38 10.24
CA TYR A 34 7.73 4.04 10.62
C TYR A 34 6.66 2.96 10.41
N SER A 35 5.39 3.24 10.73
CA SER A 35 4.32 2.25 10.62
C SER A 35 4.03 1.84 9.16
N ILE A 36 4.21 2.77 8.21
CA ILE A 36 4.07 2.45 6.78
C ILE A 36 5.24 1.58 6.31
N GLU A 37 6.46 1.92 6.72
CA GLU A 37 7.65 1.14 6.36
C GLU A 37 7.61 -0.27 6.96
N GLU A 38 7.20 -0.38 8.23
CA GLU A 38 7.03 -1.66 8.90
C GLU A 38 5.97 -2.52 8.18
N LEU A 39 4.82 -1.94 7.82
CA LEU A 39 3.80 -2.65 7.05
C LEU A 39 4.32 -3.14 5.70
N GLU A 40 5.08 -2.31 4.97
CA GLU A 40 5.67 -2.70 3.70
C GLU A 40 6.65 -3.87 3.86
N ASN A 41 7.49 -3.84 4.88
CA ASN A 41 8.43 -4.93 5.19
C ASN A 41 7.68 -6.22 5.55
N GLU A 42 6.68 -6.16 6.40
CA GLU A 42 5.85 -7.31 6.78
C GLU A 42 5.10 -7.93 5.58
N ILE A 43 4.54 -7.09 4.71
CA ILE A 43 3.86 -7.56 3.50
C ILE A 43 4.86 -8.19 2.51
N ALA A 44 6.03 -7.60 2.33
CA ALA A 44 7.08 -8.15 1.48
C ALA A 44 7.53 -9.53 1.99
N ASP A 45 7.78 -9.66 3.28
CA ASP A 45 8.17 -10.93 3.92
C ASP A 45 7.07 -11.99 3.79
N LEU A 46 5.82 -11.63 4.11
CA LEU A 46 4.67 -12.52 3.98
C LEU A 46 4.53 -13.12 2.57
N HIS A 47 4.83 -12.33 1.54
CA HIS A 47 4.74 -12.73 0.15
C HIS A 47 6.07 -13.22 -0.45
N SER A 48 7.14 -13.31 0.35
CA SER A 48 8.50 -13.67 -0.07
C SER A 48 8.96 -12.83 -1.28
N LYS A 49 8.80 -11.52 -1.16
CA LYS A 49 9.22 -10.51 -2.16
C LYS A 49 10.29 -9.59 -1.59
N ASP A 50 11.07 -8.98 -2.46
CA ASP A 50 12.15 -8.07 -2.06
C ASP A 50 11.63 -6.78 -1.43
N SER A 51 10.43 -6.34 -1.83
CA SER A 51 9.80 -5.13 -1.31
C SER A 51 8.30 -5.11 -1.57
N ALA A 52 7.61 -4.23 -0.84
CA ALA A 52 6.21 -3.90 -1.06
C ALA A 52 6.02 -2.38 -1.05
N LEU A 53 4.92 -1.90 -1.60
CA LEU A 53 4.58 -0.49 -1.62
C LEU A 53 3.11 -0.30 -1.26
N VAL A 54 2.84 0.52 -0.25
CA VAL A 54 1.50 0.89 0.20
C VAL A 54 0.99 2.08 -0.61
N PHE A 55 -0.23 1.98 -1.09
CA PHE A 55 -0.96 3.04 -1.78
C PHE A 55 -2.17 3.48 -0.94
N THR A 56 -2.72 4.65 -1.27
CA THR A 56 -3.88 5.22 -0.57
C THR A 56 -5.18 4.43 -0.79
N SER A 57 -5.24 3.65 -1.86
CA SER A 57 -6.37 2.77 -2.16
C SER A 57 -5.96 1.67 -3.16
N GLY A 58 -6.75 0.60 -3.24
CA GLY A 58 -6.57 -0.43 -4.26
C GLY A 58 -6.73 0.10 -5.69
N TYR A 59 -7.62 1.07 -5.90
CA TYR A 59 -7.75 1.73 -7.20
C TYR A 59 -6.44 2.40 -7.62
N VAL A 60 -5.88 3.25 -6.75
CA VAL A 60 -4.62 3.96 -7.02
C VAL A 60 -3.46 2.96 -7.20
N SER A 61 -3.44 1.87 -6.45
CA SER A 61 -2.44 0.81 -6.61
C SER A 61 -2.47 0.23 -8.01
N ASN A 62 -3.63 -0.14 -8.52
CA ASN A 62 -3.78 -0.71 -9.86
C ASN A 62 -3.44 0.33 -10.95
N ASP A 63 -4.03 1.50 -10.89
CA ASP A 63 -3.83 2.57 -11.88
C ASP A 63 -2.35 3.01 -11.96
N ALA A 64 -1.74 3.32 -10.82
CA ALA A 64 -0.35 3.76 -10.76
C ALA A 64 0.62 2.66 -11.23
N THR A 65 0.37 1.41 -10.84
CA THR A 65 1.23 0.28 -11.21
C THR A 65 1.17 0.01 -12.70
N LEU A 66 -0.03 -0.16 -13.26
CA LEU A 66 -0.21 -0.46 -14.68
C LEU A 66 0.31 0.69 -15.57
N THR A 67 -0.03 1.93 -15.20
CA THR A 67 0.43 3.12 -15.92
C THR A 67 1.96 3.25 -15.89
N SER A 68 2.58 2.99 -14.74
CA SER A 68 4.03 3.09 -14.59
C SER A 68 4.74 1.98 -15.37
N LEU A 69 4.26 0.76 -15.30
CA LEU A 69 4.83 -0.36 -16.06
C LEU A 69 4.74 -0.11 -17.58
N ALA A 70 3.59 0.39 -18.07
CA ALA A 70 3.42 0.73 -19.47
C ALA A 70 4.37 1.82 -19.96
N LYS A 71 4.78 2.73 -19.09
CA LYS A 71 5.74 3.80 -19.41
C LYS A 71 7.20 3.34 -19.39
N ILE A 72 7.52 2.40 -18.50
CA ILE A 72 8.91 1.99 -18.23
C ILE A 72 9.33 0.83 -19.13
N ILE A 73 8.42 -0.08 -19.45
CA ILE A 73 8.71 -1.29 -20.21
C ILE A 73 8.24 -1.09 -21.66
N PRO A 74 9.15 -0.98 -22.62
CA PRO A 74 8.77 -0.89 -24.05
C PRO A 74 7.99 -2.13 -24.49
N ASP A 75 7.00 -1.93 -25.35
CA ASP A 75 6.19 -2.98 -25.98
C ASP A 75 5.49 -3.93 -24.98
N LEU A 76 5.23 -3.46 -23.75
CA LEU A 76 4.51 -4.22 -22.75
C LEU A 76 3.06 -4.49 -23.19
N ILE A 77 2.65 -5.74 -23.10
CA ILE A 77 1.27 -6.17 -23.38
C ILE A 77 0.65 -6.63 -22.06
N PHE A 78 -0.52 -6.09 -21.73
CA PHE A 78 -1.33 -6.55 -20.61
C PHE A 78 -2.40 -7.54 -21.08
N PHE A 79 -2.49 -8.68 -20.42
CA PHE A 79 -3.60 -9.60 -20.54
C PHE A 79 -4.52 -9.40 -19.35
N SER A 80 -5.77 -9.03 -19.60
CA SER A 80 -6.76 -8.78 -18.55
C SER A 80 -7.93 -9.74 -18.68
N ASP A 81 -8.38 -10.29 -17.57
CA ASP A 81 -9.60 -11.07 -17.49
C ASP A 81 -10.83 -10.15 -17.58
N GLU A 82 -11.91 -10.59 -18.23
CA GLU A 82 -13.15 -9.78 -18.37
C GLU A 82 -13.87 -9.52 -17.04
N LEU A 83 -13.58 -10.34 -16.03
CA LEU A 83 -14.16 -10.23 -14.68
C LEU A 83 -13.24 -9.50 -13.69
N ASN A 84 -12.16 -8.90 -14.16
CA ASN A 84 -11.31 -8.07 -13.33
C ASN A 84 -12.08 -6.91 -12.70
N HIS A 85 -11.57 -6.44 -11.57
CA HIS A 85 -12.11 -5.27 -10.91
C HIS A 85 -12.06 -4.04 -11.82
N ALA A 86 -13.05 -3.15 -11.73
CA ALA A 86 -13.19 -1.96 -12.56
C ALA A 86 -12.02 -0.95 -12.49
N SER A 87 -11.06 -1.14 -11.59
CA SER A 87 -9.82 -0.35 -11.51
C SER A 87 -8.69 -0.87 -12.39
N MET A 88 -8.92 -1.97 -13.11
CA MET A 88 -7.93 -2.59 -14.01
C MET A 88 -8.01 -2.07 -15.43
#